data_bd3f0671a7fe5600a7e69c58ba27d6c7
#
_entry.id   bd3f0671a7fe5600a7e69c58ba27d6c7
#
_cell.length_a   1.000
_cell.length_b   1.000
_cell.length_c   1.000
_cell.angle_alpha   90.00
_cell.angle_beta   90.00
_cell.angle_gamma   90.00
#
_symmetry.space_group_name_H-M   'P 1'
#
loop_
_entity.id
_entity.type
_entity.pdbx_description
1 polymer ?
#
loop_
_entity_poly.entity_id
_entity_poly.type
_entity_poly.pdbx_seq_one_letter_code
_entity_poly.pdbx_strand_id
1 'polypeptide(L)'
;YKWIDKKFSDEIKFTNINPDFIGINSDIKFPEKNHRNNFKKINNSFNWKSLDFKFVKDLENPKKNQLFYNPITDFNAYDGLILGFRLHNKTFKNKPSSVNIIPLYSSLEKKLIGTIQGIYNFHNEESSNFLTQISLRTQTYHYAPNLRYSTYKPTLNFVFRPDDFRSDIRKLLSFSWLSVNRDRSSSVQTDPNYGIGIIE
;
A
#
# COMPACT_ATOMS: atom_id res chain seq x y z
N TYR A 1 18.91 -22.88 -18.07
CA TYR A 1 19.73 -21.89 -17.36
C TYR A 1 21.02 -21.64 -18.13
N LYS A 2 21.35 -20.38 -18.40
CA LYS A 2 22.61 -19.97 -18.99
C LYS A 2 23.34 -19.08 -17.97
N TRP A 3 24.48 -19.53 -17.48
CA TRP A 3 25.37 -18.71 -16.69
C TRP A 3 26.20 -17.81 -17.59
N ILE A 4 26.27 -16.54 -17.25
CA ILE A 4 27.07 -15.56 -17.98
C ILE A 4 28.22 -15.12 -17.08
N ASP A 5 29.40 -15.55 -17.45
CA ASP A 5 30.62 -15.34 -16.67
C ASP A 5 31.26 -13.97 -16.92
N LYS A 6 30.55 -13.07 -17.60
CA LYS A 6 31.03 -11.70 -17.86
C LYS A 6 30.44 -10.75 -16.83
N LYS A 7 31.28 -9.98 -16.20
CA LYS A 7 30.93 -8.97 -15.19
C LYS A 7 29.91 -7.94 -15.66
N PHE A 8 29.83 -7.65 -16.95
CA PHE A 8 28.88 -6.72 -17.54
C PHE A 8 28.50 -7.19 -18.93
N SER A 9 27.24 -7.53 -19.15
CA SER A 9 26.65 -7.68 -20.47
C SER A 9 25.35 -6.90 -20.48
N ASP A 10 25.31 -5.84 -21.28
CA ASP A 10 24.12 -4.98 -21.41
C ASP A 10 23.01 -5.67 -22.18
N GLU A 11 23.32 -6.72 -22.93
CA GLU A 11 22.35 -7.43 -23.77
C GLU A 11 22.62 -8.94 -23.78
N ILE A 12 21.53 -9.72 -23.56
CA ILE A 12 21.54 -11.18 -23.65
C ILE A 12 20.54 -11.57 -24.72
N LYS A 13 21.03 -12.18 -25.83
CA LYS A 13 20.20 -12.69 -26.91
C LYS A 13 19.88 -14.17 -26.70
N PHE A 14 18.61 -14.52 -26.76
CA PHE A 14 18.11 -15.89 -26.79
C PHE A 14 17.55 -16.18 -28.18
N THR A 15 17.97 -17.26 -28.81
CA THR A 15 17.46 -17.68 -30.10
C THR A 15 16.44 -18.80 -29.92
N ASN A 16 15.34 -18.76 -30.71
CA ASN A 16 14.33 -19.81 -30.82
C ASN A 16 13.58 -20.18 -29.53
N ILE A 17 13.28 -19.21 -28.64
CA ILE A 17 12.49 -19.44 -27.45
C ILE A 17 11.32 -18.47 -27.50
N ASN A 18 10.10 -18.98 -27.32
CA ASN A 18 8.92 -18.15 -27.07
C ASN A 18 8.53 -18.28 -25.60
N PRO A 19 9.23 -17.59 -24.68
CA PRO A 19 9.04 -17.76 -23.25
C PRO A 19 7.86 -16.95 -22.75
N ASP A 20 7.08 -17.48 -21.81
CA ASP A 20 6.05 -16.74 -21.09
C ASP A 20 6.64 -15.73 -20.10
N PHE A 21 7.79 -16.07 -19.51
CA PHE A 21 8.48 -15.26 -18.53
C PHE A 21 9.99 -15.22 -18.75
N ILE A 22 10.57 -14.06 -18.50
CA ILE A 22 12.02 -13.93 -18.26
C ILE A 22 12.24 -13.74 -16.76
N GLY A 23 13.21 -14.46 -16.21
CA GLY A 23 13.60 -14.34 -14.81
C GLY A 23 15.11 -14.26 -14.65
N ILE A 24 15.56 -13.30 -13.83
CA ILE A 24 16.94 -13.19 -13.35
C ILE A 24 16.95 -13.68 -11.91
N ASN A 25 17.99 -14.42 -11.49
CA ASN A 25 18.11 -14.95 -10.13
C ASN A 25 16.84 -15.69 -9.66
N SER A 26 16.27 -16.53 -10.55
CA SER A 26 14.99 -17.20 -10.32
C SER A 26 14.96 -18.11 -9.12
N ASP A 27 16.12 -18.63 -8.71
CA ASP A 27 16.29 -19.53 -7.56
C ASP A 27 16.60 -18.77 -6.25
N ILE A 28 16.60 -17.42 -6.31
CA ILE A 28 16.86 -16.55 -5.15
C ILE A 28 18.17 -16.88 -4.44
N LYS A 29 19.19 -17.25 -5.20
CA LYS A 29 20.52 -17.58 -4.65
C LYS A 29 21.28 -16.36 -4.14
N PHE A 30 21.04 -15.20 -4.75
CA PHE A 30 21.65 -13.94 -4.34
C PHE A 30 20.65 -13.08 -3.59
N PRO A 31 21.04 -12.52 -2.43
CA PRO A 31 20.19 -11.62 -1.68
C PRO A 31 20.03 -10.30 -2.45
N GLU A 32 18.78 -9.89 -2.67
CA GLU A 32 18.43 -8.65 -3.34
C GLU A 32 17.35 -7.90 -2.53
N LYS A 33 17.38 -6.57 -2.64
CA LYS A 33 16.40 -5.73 -1.98
C LYS A 33 14.99 -5.95 -2.54
N ASN A 34 14.89 -6.22 -3.85
CA ASN A 34 13.64 -6.40 -4.54
C ASN A 34 13.69 -7.56 -5.54
N HIS A 35 13.15 -8.72 -5.18
CA HIS A 35 13.07 -9.87 -6.08
C HIS A 35 11.90 -9.80 -7.08
N ARG A 36 11.00 -8.83 -6.95
CA ARG A 36 9.82 -8.73 -7.83
C ARG A 36 10.15 -8.23 -9.23
N ASN A 37 11.19 -7.43 -9.38
CA ASN A 37 11.67 -6.94 -10.68
C ASN A 37 12.44 -8.02 -11.46
N ASN A 38 12.83 -9.11 -10.80
CA ASN A 38 13.54 -10.22 -11.42
C ASN A 38 12.66 -11.07 -12.36
N PHE A 39 11.35 -10.87 -12.35
CA PHE A 39 10.41 -11.64 -13.16
C PHE A 39 9.58 -10.72 -14.05
N LYS A 40 9.75 -10.88 -15.36
CA LYS A 40 8.99 -10.14 -16.37
C LYS A 40 8.21 -11.11 -17.25
N LYS A 41 6.90 -10.88 -17.40
CA LYS A 41 6.05 -11.58 -18.36
C LYS A 41 6.21 -10.94 -19.74
N ILE A 42 6.35 -11.73 -20.81
CA ILE A 42 6.64 -11.22 -22.17
C ILE A 42 5.36 -11.03 -22.96
N ASN A 43 4.43 -11.99 -22.89
CA ASN A 43 3.26 -12.07 -23.77
C ASN A 43 2.03 -11.28 -23.31
N ASN A 44 2.17 -10.28 -22.43
CA ASN A 44 1.02 -9.50 -21.96
C ASN A 44 1.36 -8.00 -21.87
N SER A 45 0.57 -7.16 -22.51
CA SER A 45 0.69 -5.69 -22.45
C SER A 45 0.60 -5.14 -21.03
N PHE A 46 -0.06 -5.86 -20.13
CA PHE A 46 -0.10 -5.61 -18.70
C PHE A 46 0.70 -6.68 -17.97
N ASN A 47 1.81 -6.30 -17.36
CA ASN A 47 2.66 -7.16 -16.50
C ASN A 47 1.95 -7.62 -15.20
N TRP A 48 0.67 -7.99 -15.27
CA TRP A 48 -0.07 -8.45 -14.11
C TRP A 48 0.32 -9.89 -13.80
N LYS A 49 1.00 -10.04 -12.68
CA LYS A 49 1.23 -11.36 -12.08
C LYS A 49 -0.12 -11.89 -11.58
N SER A 50 -0.32 -13.21 -11.60
CA SER A 50 -1.54 -13.83 -11.08
C SER A 50 -1.79 -13.44 -9.60
N LEU A 51 -3.05 -13.25 -9.23
CA LEU A 51 -3.45 -13.02 -7.86
C LEU A 51 -3.35 -14.32 -7.05
N ASP A 52 -2.92 -14.17 -5.79
CA ASP A 52 -2.80 -15.26 -4.83
C ASP A 52 -3.40 -14.80 -3.50
N PHE A 53 -4.55 -15.38 -3.11
CA PHE A 53 -5.25 -15.03 -1.88
C PHE A 53 -4.79 -15.95 -0.76
N LYS A 54 -4.34 -15.35 0.36
CA LYS A 54 -3.84 -16.09 1.52
C LYS A 54 -4.39 -15.53 2.81
N PHE A 55 -4.51 -16.40 3.79
CA PHE A 55 -4.94 -16.01 5.12
C PHE A 55 -3.80 -15.36 5.91
N VAL A 56 -4.10 -14.28 6.62
CA VAL A 56 -3.22 -13.53 7.53
C VAL A 56 -2.04 -12.86 6.82
N LYS A 57 -0.92 -13.52 6.65
CA LYS A 57 0.33 -12.96 6.12
C LYS A 57 1.30 -14.09 5.79
N ASP A 58 2.12 -13.89 4.77
CA ASP A 58 3.10 -14.88 4.34
C ASP A 58 4.38 -14.22 3.83
N LEU A 59 5.38 -15.05 3.50
CA LEU A 59 6.57 -14.64 2.80
C LEU A 59 6.22 -14.14 1.39
N GLU A 60 7.06 -13.26 0.88
CA GLU A 60 6.86 -12.73 -0.47
C GLU A 60 7.11 -13.81 -1.53
N ASN A 61 6.11 -14.02 -2.40
CA ASN A 61 6.29 -14.75 -3.65
C ASN A 61 6.48 -13.73 -4.79
N PRO A 62 7.69 -13.58 -5.34
CA PRO A 62 7.97 -12.59 -6.38
C PRO A 62 7.26 -12.86 -7.69
N LYS A 63 6.76 -14.08 -7.92
CA LYS A 63 6.03 -14.50 -9.14
C LYS A 63 4.54 -14.17 -9.11
N LYS A 64 3.99 -13.80 -7.93
CA LYS A 64 2.55 -13.59 -7.73
C LYS A 64 2.24 -12.23 -7.08
N ASN A 65 1.04 -11.75 -7.30
CA ASN A 65 0.46 -10.64 -6.54
C ASN A 65 -0.33 -11.20 -5.37
N GLN A 66 0.29 -11.21 -4.19
CA GLN A 66 -0.33 -11.75 -3.00
C GLN A 66 -1.26 -10.72 -2.35
N LEU A 67 -2.47 -11.16 -2.03
CA LEU A 67 -3.47 -10.44 -1.26
C LEU A 67 -3.85 -11.27 -0.06
N PHE A 68 -3.66 -10.70 1.12
CA PHE A 68 -3.95 -11.35 2.39
C PHE A 68 -5.29 -10.88 2.93
N TYR A 69 -6.02 -11.76 3.61
CA TYR A 69 -7.28 -11.43 4.25
C TYR A 69 -7.31 -11.88 5.71
N ASN A 70 -7.94 -11.06 6.55
CA ASN A 70 -8.17 -11.33 7.96
C ASN A 70 -9.60 -10.95 8.29
N PRO A 71 -10.39 -11.82 8.95
CA PRO A 71 -11.69 -11.42 9.47
C PRO A 71 -11.51 -10.36 10.56
N ILE A 72 -12.45 -9.43 10.64
CA ILE A 72 -12.52 -8.40 11.67
C ILE A 72 -13.92 -8.38 12.24
N THR A 73 -13.98 -8.29 13.56
CA THR A 73 -15.19 -8.04 14.31
C THR A 73 -14.94 -6.86 15.26
N ASP A 74 -15.89 -5.96 15.37
CA ASP A 74 -15.80 -4.80 16.27
C ASP A 74 -17.20 -4.46 16.78
N PHE A 75 -17.29 -3.56 17.75
CA PHE A 75 -18.56 -3.09 18.29
C PHE A 75 -18.46 -1.62 18.69
N ASN A 76 -19.45 -0.84 18.30
CA ASN A 76 -19.65 0.51 18.84
C ASN A 76 -21.14 0.83 18.99
N ALA A 77 -21.45 1.89 19.75
CA ALA A 77 -22.82 2.26 20.10
C ALA A 77 -23.69 2.67 18.89
N TYR A 78 -23.10 3.15 17.81
CA TYR A 78 -23.80 3.67 16.65
C TYR A 78 -23.96 2.61 15.55
N ASP A 79 -22.94 1.80 15.35
CA ASP A 79 -22.91 0.77 14.31
C ASP A 79 -23.35 -0.61 14.81
N GLY A 80 -23.40 -0.81 16.13
CA GLY A 80 -23.68 -2.10 16.76
C GLY A 80 -22.56 -3.09 16.54
N LEU A 81 -22.89 -4.33 16.24
CA LEU A 81 -21.92 -5.33 15.82
C LEU A 81 -21.44 -5.00 14.40
N ILE A 82 -20.15 -4.91 14.26
CA ILE A 82 -19.48 -4.60 13.00
C ILE A 82 -18.74 -5.86 12.56
N LEU A 83 -19.03 -6.31 11.35
CA LEU A 83 -18.42 -7.50 10.76
C LEU A 83 -17.75 -7.13 9.45
N GLY A 84 -16.61 -7.71 9.18
CA GLY A 84 -15.92 -7.50 7.92
C GLY A 84 -14.60 -8.22 7.82
N PHE A 85 -13.75 -7.74 6.94
CA PHE A 85 -12.43 -8.30 6.73
C PHE A 85 -11.44 -7.23 6.31
N ARG A 86 -10.19 -7.50 6.57
CA ARG A 86 -9.08 -6.70 6.12
C ARG A 86 -8.44 -7.37 4.93
N LEU A 87 -8.29 -6.63 3.85
CA LEU A 87 -7.51 -7.01 2.68
C LEU A 87 -6.23 -6.20 2.64
N HIS A 88 -5.08 -6.85 2.51
CA HIS A 88 -3.81 -6.13 2.39
C HIS A 88 -2.78 -6.94 1.58
N ASN A 89 -1.81 -6.23 1.01
CA ASN A 89 -0.71 -6.85 0.26
C ASN A 89 0.62 -6.88 1.04
N LYS A 90 0.61 -6.57 2.33
CA LYS A 90 1.84 -6.52 3.16
C LYS A 90 2.37 -7.92 3.43
N THR A 91 3.61 -8.18 3.03
CA THR A 91 4.39 -9.37 3.35
C THR A 91 5.34 -9.10 4.52
N PHE A 92 6.12 -10.09 4.94
CA PHE A 92 7.18 -9.87 5.95
C PHE A 92 8.27 -8.92 5.44
N LYS A 93 8.55 -8.93 4.14
CA LYS A 93 9.46 -7.96 3.50
C LYS A 93 8.68 -6.71 3.09
N ASN A 94 9.25 -5.54 3.33
CA ASN A 94 8.65 -4.28 2.90
C ASN A 94 8.62 -4.17 1.38
N LYS A 95 7.49 -3.75 0.86
CA LYS A 95 7.27 -3.50 -0.57
C LYS A 95 7.21 -1.99 -0.85
N PRO A 96 7.56 -1.55 -2.06
CA PRO A 96 7.39 -0.14 -2.44
C PRO A 96 5.94 0.32 -2.33
N SER A 97 4.98 -0.55 -2.66
CA SER A 97 3.56 -0.26 -2.58
C SER A 97 2.87 -1.09 -1.51
N SER A 98 2.04 -0.48 -0.71
CA SER A 98 1.15 -1.17 0.22
C SER A 98 -0.27 -0.65 0.11
N VAL A 99 -1.21 -1.59 0.09
CA VAL A 99 -2.65 -1.33 0.10
C VAL A 99 -3.25 -2.05 1.29
N ASN A 100 -4.20 -1.40 1.95
CA ASN A 100 -4.95 -1.93 3.07
C ASN A 100 -6.41 -1.44 2.94
N ILE A 101 -7.33 -2.38 2.75
CA ILE A 101 -8.76 -2.11 2.57
C ILE A 101 -9.49 -2.88 3.64
N ILE A 102 -10.33 -2.19 4.39
CA ILE A 102 -11.08 -2.75 5.52
C ILE A 102 -12.57 -2.43 5.29
N PRO A 103 -13.28 -3.19 4.45
CA PRO A 103 -14.72 -3.09 4.34
C PRO A 103 -15.37 -3.73 5.56
N LEU A 104 -16.25 -2.99 6.20
CA LEU A 104 -16.98 -3.37 7.39
C LEU A 104 -18.48 -3.15 7.18
N TYR A 105 -19.29 -4.00 7.74
CA TYR A 105 -20.75 -3.89 7.70
C TYR A 105 -21.29 -3.61 9.11
N SER A 106 -22.02 -2.50 9.24
CA SER A 106 -22.73 -2.09 10.46
C SER A 106 -24.05 -2.84 10.58
N SER A 107 -24.27 -3.53 11.70
CA SER A 107 -25.51 -4.29 11.93
C SER A 107 -26.70 -3.40 12.24
N LEU A 108 -26.50 -2.28 12.94
CA LEU A 108 -27.58 -1.33 13.27
C LEU A 108 -27.96 -0.47 12.07
N GLU A 109 -26.98 0.16 11.44
CA GLU A 109 -27.20 1.07 10.32
C GLU A 109 -27.42 0.37 8.97
N LYS A 110 -27.09 -0.94 8.89
CA LYS A 110 -27.19 -1.77 7.66
C LYS A 110 -26.46 -1.16 6.48
N LYS A 111 -25.32 -0.53 6.73
CA LYS A 111 -24.51 0.19 5.74
C LYS A 111 -23.06 -0.28 5.77
N LEU A 112 -22.38 -0.11 4.64
CA LEU A 112 -20.94 -0.32 4.55
C LEU A 112 -20.20 0.89 5.11
N ILE A 113 -19.22 0.61 5.95
CA ILE A 113 -18.26 1.55 6.55
C ILE A 113 -16.85 0.99 6.41
N GLY A 114 -15.83 1.69 6.85
CA GLY A 114 -14.49 1.16 6.92
C GLY A 114 -13.40 2.12 6.47
N THR A 115 -12.26 1.54 6.10
CA THR A 115 -11.03 2.30 5.78
C THR A 115 -10.38 1.77 4.52
N ILE A 116 -9.85 2.70 3.72
CA ILE A 116 -8.95 2.39 2.60
C ILE A 116 -7.66 3.18 2.83
N GLN A 117 -6.53 2.52 2.71
CA GLN A 117 -5.21 3.13 2.79
C GLN A 117 -4.31 2.60 1.67
N GLY A 118 -3.72 3.50 0.91
CA GLY A 118 -2.68 3.21 -0.08
C GLY A 118 -1.41 3.97 0.28
N ILE A 119 -0.26 3.33 0.10
CA ILE A 119 1.07 3.95 0.29
C ILE A 119 1.95 3.51 -0.86
N TYR A 120 2.68 4.46 -1.43
CA TYR A 120 3.72 4.19 -2.40
C TYR A 120 5.02 4.90 -2.02
N ASN A 121 6.13 4.17 -2.03
CA ASN A 121 7.46 4.63 -1.65
C ASN A 121 8.37 4.65 -2.87
N PHE A 122 8.88 5.82 -3.20
CA PHE A 122 9.93 6.02 -4.19
C PHE A 122 11.26 6.16 -3.46
N HIS A 123 12.20 5.26 -3.71
CA HIS A 123 13.53 5.31 -3.14
C HIS A 123 14.51 5.83 -4.19
N ASN A 124 15.30 6.82 -3.80
CA ASN A 124 16.44 7.31 -4.59
C ASN A 124 17.70 7.22 -3.72
N GLU A 125 18.57 6.28 -4.03
CA GLU A 125 19.76 6.01 -3.23
C GLU A 125 20.88 7.04 -3.45
N GLU A 126 20.84 7.77 -4.56
CA GLU A 126 21.87 8.75 -4.94
C GLU A 126 21.55 10.18 -4.46
N SER A 127 20.30 10.44 -4.05
CA SER A 127 19.86 11.77 -3.62
C SER A 127 19.86 11.92 -2.11
N SER A 128 20.05 13.15 -1.62
CA SER A 128 19.78 13.52 -0.23
C SER A 128 18.32 13.26 0.15
N ASN A 129 17.35 13.49 -0.76
CA ASN A 129 15.99 12.99 -0.64
C ASN A 129 15.93 11.52 -1.01
N PHE A 130 16.23 10.64 -0.05
CA PHE A 130 16.33 9.21 -0.32
C PHE A 130 14.99 8.48 -0.36
N LEU A 131 13.91 9.09 0.16
CA LEU A 131 12.57 8.52 0.16
C LEU A 131 11.52 9.60 -0.06
N THR A 132 10.74 9.43 -1.13
CA THR A 132 9.49 10.16 -1.33
C THR A 132 8.35 9.18 -1.15
N GLN A 133 7.41 9.49 -0.25
CA GLN A 133 6.25 8.65 0.02
C GLN A 133 4.98 9.40 -0.34
N ILE A 134 4.13 8.77 -1.14
CA ILE A 134 2.77 9.22 -1.40
C ILE A 134 1.82 8.28 -0.67
N SER A 135 0.90 8.82 0.10
CA SER A 135 -0.13 8.03 0.76
C SER A 135 -1.51 8.67 0.66
N LEU A 136 -2.51 7.81 0.68
CA LEU A 136 -3.91 8.19 0.78
C LEU A 136 -4.55 7.35 1.87
N ARG A 137 -5.24 8.00 2.79
CA ARG A 137 -6.11 7.35 3.75
C ARG A 137 -7.51 7.95 3.66
N THR A 138 -8.50 7.10 3.52
CA THR A 138 -9.90 7.46 3.61
C THR A 138 -10.61 6.52 4.57
N GLN A 139 -11.55 7.04 5.34
CA GLN A 139 -12.34 6.26 6.29
C GLN A 139 -13.74 6.81 6.39
N THR A 140 -14.69 5.95 6.69
CA THR A 140 -16.10 6.31 6.92
C THR A 140 -16.67 5.49 8.06
N TYR A 141 -17.38 6.17 8.98
CA TYR A 141 -18.03 5.60 10.16
C TYR A 141 -19.27 6.41 10.51
N HIS A 142 -20.17 5.85 11.35
CA HIS A 142 -21.25 6.61 11.94
C HIS A 142 -20.82 7.25 13.26
N TYR A 143 -21.22 8.50 13.48
CA TYR A 143 -20.98 9.25 14.72
C TYR A 143 -22.26 9.52 15.50
N ALA A 144 -23.41 9.25 14.88
CA ALA A 144 -24.75 9.22 15.48
C ALA A 144 -25.66 8.34 14.60
N PRO A 145 -26.87 7.96 15.06
CA PRO A 145 -27.80 7.17 14.26
C PRO A 145 -28.09 7.83 12.91
N ASN A 146 -27.93 7.09 11.83
CA ASN A 146 -28.04 7.52 10.43
C ASN A 146 -27.12 8.67 10.00
N LEU A 147 -26.21 9.13 10.85
CA LEU A 147 -25.28 10.21 10.55
C LEU A 147 -23.85 9.66 10.39
N ARG A 148 -23.31 9.83 9.18
CA ARG A 148 -22.00 9.35 8.80
C ARG A 148 -20.99 10.50 8.75
N TYR A 149 -19.76 10.23 9.14
CA TYR A 149 -18.63 11.06 8.75
C TYR A 149 -17.68 10.31 7.82
N SER A 150 -17.04 11.05 6.96
CA SER A 150 -16.03 10.54 6.06
C SER A 150 -14.80 11.46 6.08
N THR A 151 -13.63 10.87 6.10
CA THR A 151 -12.38 11.60 6.02
C THR A 151 -11.59 11.17 4.79
N TYR A 152 -10.86 12.12 4.22
CA TYR A 152 -9.97 11.91 3.11
C TYR A 152 -8.65 12.64 3.42
N LYS A 153 -7.55 11.90 3.50
CA LYS A 153 -6.23 12.43 3.84
C LYS A 153 -5.16 11.93 2.86
N PRO A 154 -4.93 12.63 1.73
CA PRO A 154 -3.71 12.48 0.96
C PRO A 154 -2.53 13.07 1.72
N THR A 155 -1.36 12.44 1.59
CA THR A 155 -0.12 12.91 2.22
C THR A 155 1.06 12.66 1.30
N LEU A 156 1.95 13.63 1.21
CA LEU A 156 3.22 13.58 0.51
C LEU A 156 4.35 13.84 1.49
N ASN A 157 5.23 12.88 1.66
CA ASN A 157 6.37 12.95 2.55
C ASN A 157 7.68 12.92 1.76
N PHE A 158 8.62 13.79 2.15
CA PHE A 158 9.99 13.77 1.67
C PHE A 158 10.90 13.52 2.87
N VAL A 159 11.71 12.47 2.79
CA VAL A 159 12.65 12.09 3.85
C VAL A 159 14.06 12.29 3.33
N PHE A 160 14.80 13.16 4.00
CA PHE A 160 16.18 13.50 3.66
C PHE A 160 17.13 12.83 4.64
N ARG A 161 18.24 12.33 4.11
CA ARG A 161 19.35 11.81 4.89
C ARG A 161 20.50 12.82 4.88
N PRO A 162 21.31 12.88 5.95
CA PRO A 162 22.57 13.62 5.94
C PRO A 162 23.59 12.93 5.04
N ASP A 163 24.63 13.67 4.66
CA ASP A 163 25.74 13.13 3.87
C ASP A 163 26.55 12.08 4.67
N ASP A 164 26.66 12.27 5.99
CA ASP A 164 27.25 11.28 6.87
C ASP A 164 26.22 10.20 7.25
N PHE A 165 26.44 8.97 6.78
CA PHE A 165 25.59 7.80 7.07
C PHE A 165 25.54 7.40 8.55
N ARG A 166 26.53 7.80 9.35
CA ARG A 166 26.58 7.53 10.80
C ARG A 166 25.69 8.47 11.60
N SER A 167 25.26 9.58 11.00
CA SER A 167 24.38 10.52 11.66
C SER A 167 22.98 9.93 11.85
N ASP A 168 22.44 10.04 13.05
CA ASP A 168 21.06 9.64 13.39
C ASP A 168 20.02 10.67 12.95
N ILE A 169 20.46 11.83 12.47
CA ILE A 169 19.57 12.91 12.06
C ILE A 169 18.87 12.53 10.75
N ARG A 170 17.55 12.68 10.74
CA ARG A 170 16.71 12.61 9.54
C ARG A 170 15.84 13.84 9.49
N LYS A 171 15.73 14.45 8.30
CA LYS A 171 14.81 15.56 8.06
C LYS A 171 13.59 15.02 7.34
N LEU A 172 12.41 15.37 7.82
CA LEU A 172 11.13 15.05 7.20
C LEU A 172 10.42 16.34 6.82
N LEU A 173 9.91 16.37 5.59
CA LEU A 173 9.00 17.40 5.13
C LEU A 173 7.71 16.71 4.70
N SER A 174 6.61 17.05 5.34
CA SER A 174 5.31 16.43 5.13
C SER A 174 4.27 17.46 4.69
N PHE A 175 3.56 17.15 3.61
CA PHE A 175 2.40 17.90 3.15
C PHE A 175 1.18 16.99 3.21
N SER A 176 0.15 17.38 3.92
CA SER A 176 -1.10 16.65 3.95
C SER A 176 -2.30 17.56 3.85
N TRP A 177 -3.37 17.02 3.26
CA TRP A 177 -4.67 17.67 3.21
C TRP A 177 -5.68 16.77 3.90
N LEU A 178 -6.33 17.27 4.96
CA LEU A 178 -7.39 16.56 5.64
C LEU A 178 -8.75 17.19 5.25
N SER A 179 -9.59 16.42 4.60
CA SER A 179 -10.99 16.78 4.35
C SER A 179 -11.91 15.95 5.25
N VAL A 180 -12.82 16.59 5.93
CA VAL A 180 -13.82 15.96 6.81
C VAL A 180 -15.20 16.36 6.35
N ASN A 181 -16.00 15.36 5.96
CA ASN A 181 -17.39 15.50 5.57
C ASN A 181 -18.28 14.76 6.57
N ARG A 182 -19.35 15.43 7.04
CA ARG A 182 -20.31 14.89 8.01
C ARG A 182 -21.72 15.06 7.48
N ASP A 183 -22.53 14.03 7.63
CA ASP A 183 -23.98 14.14 7.46
C ASP A 183 -24.53 15.04 8.58
N ARG A 184 -25.57 15.80 8.29
CA ARG A 184 -26.15 16.75 9.26
C ARG A 184 -27.60 16.42 9.52
N SER A 185 -28.03 16.66 10.75
CA SER A 185 -29.43 16.58 11.15
C SER A 185 -29.77 17.80 12.00
N SER A 186 -31.02 18.25 11.92
CA SER A 186 -31.54 19.32 12.80
C SER A 186 -31.55 18.94 14.28
N SER A 187 -31.59 17.63 14.58
CA SER A 187 -31.62 17.10 15.95
C SER A 187 -30.23 16.91 16.59
N VAL A 188 -29.15 17.00 15.80
CA VAL A 188 -27.77 16.80 16.30
C VAL A 188 -26.91 17.99 15.89
N GLN A 189 -26.36 18.66 16.88
CA GLN A 189 -25.40 19.73 16.64
C GLN A 189 -24.10 19.12 16.11
N THR A 190 -23.72 19.50 14.93
CA THR A 190 -22.49 19.00 14.27
C THR A 190 -21.63 20.15 13.81
N ASP A 191 -20.30 19.97 13.93
CA ASP A 191 -19.37 20.91 13.34
C ASP A 191 -19.49 20.96 11.80
N PRO A 192 -19.15 22.09 11.19
CA PRO A 192 -19.17 22.20 9.73
C PRO A 192 -18.18 21.24 9.08
N ASN A 193 -18.42 20.90 7.83
CA ASN A 193 -17.42 20.23 7.01
C ASN A 193 -16.24 21.16 6.79
N TYR A 194 -15.04 20.61 6.81
CA TYR A 194 -13.83 21.40 6.65
C TYR A 194 -12.73 20.65 5.87
N GLY A 195 -11.80 21.43 5.34
CA GLY A 195 -10.55 20.93 4.80
C GLY A 195 -9.39 21.73 5.38
N ILE A 196 -8.34 21.05 5.82
CA ILE A 196 -7.14 21.66 6.40
C ILE A 196 -5.91 21.15 5.67
N GLY A 197 -5.07 22.08 5.20
CA GLY A 197 -3.71 21.80 4.77
C GLY A 197 -2.78 21.79 5.98
N ILE A 198 -1.93 20.77 6.08
CA ILE A 198 -0.96 20.59 7.18
C ILE A 198 0.42 20.46 6.55
N ILE A 199 1.38 21.25 7.03
CA ILE A 199 2.80 21.19 6.66
C ILE A 199 3.58 20.95 7.93
N GLU A 200 4.41 19.91 7.94
CA GLU A 200 5.25 19.49 9.08
C GLU A 200 6.71 19.31 8.64
#